data_ce78fbf401f01153881a9a97011ecfd2
#
_entry.id   ce78fbf401f01153881a9a97011ecfd2
#
_cell.length_a   1.000
_cell.length_b   1.000
_cell.length_c   1.000
_cell.angle_alpha   90.00
_cell.angle_beta   90.00
_cell.angle_gamma   90.00
#
_symmetry.space_group_name_H-M   'P 1'
#
loop_
_entity.id
_entity.type
_entity.pdbx_description
1 polymer ?
#
loop_
_entity_poly.entity_id
_entity_poly.type
_entity_poly.pdbx_seq_one_letter_code
_entity_poly.pdbx_strand_id
1 'polypeptide(L)'
;MELKSKQRFMEAIGTLNPIEDAVFRKMAESIEFCEEILRVFLQEPKLRVVSNHSQHSVTSIEGRSVILDAYCELEDGRKVNVEVQNANNTDHQRRVRYYSSVLTTSLMKKGDSFDKVPNICIVYVCNFDIFGLNKSLYVIKRIIDKTEVELDNGLQEIYISPVNDGSLIAELMRVFTESDVYNLKFPVTSEMKLRFNRETKGEKMTEALRGVYEALREEVDRESMKAAMREGRARGMEEGIARGMEEGIARGMEEGIARGMEEGRAEGRAEGVLSSLVSLVKDGLISVSEAAKRADMSEEGFKRYLD
;
A
#
# COMPACT_ATOMS: atom_id res chain seq x y z
N MET A 1 37.10 -10.51 0.71
CA MET A 1 36.05 -9.96 -0.19
C MET A 1 34.85 -9.40 0.59
N GLU A 2 34.44 -10.06 1.65
CA GLU A 2 33.29 -9.71 2.50
C GLU A 2 33.41 -8.36 3.24
N LEU A 3 34.58 -8.03 3.77
CA LEU A 3 34.81 -6.76 4.49
C LEU A 3 34.67 -5.53 3.60
N LYS A 4 35.18 -5.59 2.36
CA LYS A 4 35.08 -4.49 1.39
C LYS A 4 33.66 -4.27 0.87
N SER A 5 32.87 -5.34 0.75
CA SER A 5 31.45 -5.24 0.37
C SER A 5 30.61 -4.63 1.51
N LYS A 6 30.90 -5.01 2.77
CA LYS A 6 30.28 -4.44 3.96
C LYS A 6 30.59 -2.95 4.11
N GLN A 7 31.82 -2.56 3.92
CA GLN A 7 32.25 -1.15 4.02
C GLN A 7 31.57 -0.28 2.95
N ARG A 8 31.52 -0.74 1.70
CA ARG A 8 30.79 -0.05 0.62
C ARG A 8 29.29 0.07 0.89
N PHE A 9 28.68 -0.97 1.49
CA PHE A 9 27.27 -0.95 1.84
C PHE A 9 27.02 0.06 2.97
N MET A 10 27.86 0.10 4.01
CA MET A 10 27.76 1.07 5.10
C MET A 10 27.99 2.51 4.63
N GLU A 11 28.89 2.73 3.70
CA GLU A 11 29.10 4.03 3.04
C GLU A 11 27.89 4.44 2.19
N ALA A 12 27.21 3.47 1.55
CA ALA A 12 26.03 3.72 0.73
C ALA A 12 24.78 4.02 1.57
N ILE A 13 24.64 3.41 2.76
CA ILE A 13 23.54 3.71 3.70
C ILE A 13 23.73 5.09 4.36
N GLY A 14 24.97 5.59 4.45
CA GLY A 14 25.28 6.85 5.12
C GLY A 14 25.23 6.74 6.63
N THR A 15 24.57 7.69 7.30
CA THR A 15 24.45 7.72 8.75
C THR A 15 23.26 6.89 9.21
N LEU A 16 23.47 6.04 10.22
CA LEU A 16 22.40 5.29 10.87
C LEU A 16 21.55 6.20 11.76
N ASN A 17 20.29 6.38 11.38
CA ASN A 17 19.34 7.23 12.09
C ASN A 17 18.24 6.38 12.75
N PRO A 18 17.70 6.82 13.91
CA PRO A 18 16.63 6.09 14.60
C PRO A 18 15.33 5.93 13.81
N ILE A 19 15.12 6.70 12.74
CA ILE A 19 13.97 6.54 11.85
C ILE A 19 14.07 5.31 10.92
N GLU A 20 15.27 4.74 10.78
CA GLU A 20 15.47 3.49 10.04
C GLU A 20 14.98 2.32 10.88
N ASP A 21 14.11 1.49 10.30
CA ASP A 21 13.41 0.38 10.97
C ASP A 21 14.37 -0.54 11.78
N ALA A 22 15.47 -0.99 11.16
CA ALA A 22 16.46 -1.84 11.82
C ALA A 22 17.19 -1.15 12.98
N VAL A 23 17.49 0.16 12.83
CA VAL A 23 18.14 0.96 13.88
C VAL A 23 17.18 1.16 15.04
N PHE A 24 15.94 1.56 14.74
CA PHE A 24 14.90 1.76 15.74
C PHE A 24 14.67 0.51 16.59
N ARG A 25 14.45 -0.64 15.94
CA ARG A 25 14.23 -1.93 16.61
C ARG A 25 15.38 -2.28 17.54
N LYS A 26 16.62 -2.01 17.12
CA LYS A 26 17.79 -2.27 17.96
C LYS A 26 17.87 -1.31 19.15
N MET A 27 17.54 -0.04 18.96
CA MET A 27 17.48 0.92 20.06
C MET A 27 16.32 0.62 21.01
N ALA A 28 15.20 0.13 20.50
CA ALA A 28 14.01 -0.24 21.26
C ALA A 28 14.19 -1.47 22.15
N GLU A 29 15.33 -2.16 22.10
CA GLU A 29 15.71 -3.16 23.12
C GLU A 29 16.01 -2.51 24.48
N SER A 30 16.32 -1.19 24.53
CA SER A 30 16.54 -0.44 25.77
C SER A 30 15.23 0.14 26.31
N ILE A 31 14.92 -0.17 27.56
CA ILE A 31 13.80 0.43 28.29
C ILE A 31 13.99 1.95 28.40
N GLU A 32 15.20 2.41 28.68
CA GLU A 32 15.53 3.81 28.84
C GLU A 32 15.28 4.60 27.55
N PHE A 33 15.59 4.01 26.39
CA PHE A 33 15.27 4.61 25.09
C PHE A 33 13.77 4.71 24.89
N CYS A 34 13.04 3.61 25.10
CA CYS A 34 11.59 3.59 24.97
C CYS A 34 10.93 4.63 25.91
N GLU A 35 11.40 4.70 27.16
CA GLU A 35 10.88 5.65 28.14
C GLU A 35 11.17 7.11 27.74
N GLU A 36 12.38 7.41 27.24
CA GLU A 36 12.74 8.77 26.80
C GLU A 36 11.86 9.23 25.65
N ILE A 37 11.70 8.42 24.59
CA ILE A 37 10.89 8.80 23.43
C ILE A 37 9.40 8.87 23.76
N LEU A 38 8.88 7.95 24.57
CA LEU A 38 7.47 7.93 24.94
C LEU A 38 7.09 9.12 25.84
N ARG A 39 7.97 9.56 26.74
CA ARG A 39 7.75 10.80 27.52
C ARG A 39 7.54 12.02 26.62
N VAL A 40 8.25 12.07 25.50
CA VAL A 40 8.16 13.18 24.55
C VAL A 40 6.94 13.03 23.65
N PHE A 41 6.74 11.87 23.04
CA PHE A 41 5.66 11.64 22.09
C PHE A 41 4.27 11.70 22.72
N LEU A 42 4.13 11.19 23.96
CA LEU A 42 2.89 11.26 24.73
C LEU A 42 2.76 12.54 25.55
N GLN A 43 3.79 13.38 25.56
CA GLN A 43 3.85 14.61 26.37
C GLN A 43 3.66 14.35 27.88
N GLU A 44 4.16 13.22 28.37
CA GLU A 44 4.05 12.75 29.75
C GLU A 44 5.43 12.63 30.42
N PRO A 45 5.98 13.69 31.02
CA PRO A 45 7.36 13.70 31.55
C PRO A 45 7.63 12.68 32.66
N LYS A 46 6.58 12.20 33.33
CA LYS A 46 6.68 11.25 34.46
C LYS A 46 6.37 9.81 34.03
N LEU A 47 6.10 9.57 32.74
CA LEU A 47 5.82 8.24 32.21
C LEU A 47 6.93 7.26 32.57
N ARG A 48 6.54 6.02 32.91
CA ARG A 48 7.44 4.90 33.22
C ARG A 48 7.10 3.70 32.35
N VAL A 49 8.11 3.12 31.73
CA VAL A 49 8.04 1.85 30.99
C VAL A 49 8.45 0.72 31.94
N VAL A 50 7.58 -0.26 32.16
CA VAL A 50 7.87 -1.41 33.01
C VAL A 50 8.38 -2.64 32.25
N SER A 51 7.99 -2.76 30.98
CA SER A 51 8.55 -3.76 30.08
C SER A 51 8.51 -3.28 28.63
N ASN A 52 9.45 -3.76 27.82
CA ASN A 52 9.50 -3.51 26.40
C ASN A 52 9.94 -4.75 25.63
N HIS A 53 9.43 -4.90 24.43
CA HIS A 53 9.77 -5.96 23.49
C HIS A 53 9.94 -5.37 22.09
N SER A 54 11.15 -5.39 21.56
CA SER A 54 11.39 -5.09 20.15
C SER A 54 11.01 -6.29 19.29
N GLN A 55 10.52 -6.06 18.09
CA GLN A 55 10.08 -7.12 17.15
C GLN A 55 9.05 -8.07 17.75
N HIS A 56 8.13 -7.56 18.56
CA HIS A 56 7.10 -8.37 19.17
C HIS A 56 6.15 -8.94 18.11
N SER A 57 6.21 -10.28 17.93
CA SER A 57 5.35 -10.97 16.97
C SER A 57 3.99 -11.28 17.60
N VAL A 58 2.94 -10.71 17.01
CA VAL A 58 1.56 -11.04 17.37
C VAL A 58 0.94 -11.89 16.28
N THR A 59 0.70 -13.17 16.61
CA THR A 59 0.14 -14.13 15.67
C THR A 59 -1.39 -13.99 15.63
N SER A 60 -1.95 -13.78 14.46
CA SER A 60 -3.39 -13.86 14.24
C SER A 60 -3.78 -15.30 13.87
N ILE A 61 -4.83 -15.82 14.48
CA ILE A 61 -5.29 -17.21 14.26
C ILE A 61 -5.81 -17.39 12.82
N GLU A 62 -6.46 -16.39 12.26
CA GLU A 62 -7.10 -16.44 10.92
C GLU A 62 -6.68 -15.29 9.99
N GLY A 63 -5.77 -14.42 10.43
CA GLY A 63 -5.38 -13.22 9.69
C GLY A 63 -3.89 -13.10 9.49
N ARG A 64 -3.51 -11.94 8.96
CA ARG A 64 -2.10 -11.57 8.80
C ARG A 64 -1.49 -11.28 10.16
N SER A 65 -0.48 -12.04 10.58
CA SER A 65 0.33 -11.73 11.76
C SER A 65 1.06 -10.40 11.59
N VAL A 66 1.33 -9.72 12.68
CA VAL A 66 2.08 -8.46 12.71
C VAL A 66 3.33 -8.62 13.55
N ILE A 67 4.36 -7.88 13.17
CA ILE A 67 5.56 -7.70 13.99
C ILE A 67 5.55 -6.22 14.37
N LEU A 68 5.49 -5.96 15.67
CA LEU A 68 5.51 -4.62 16.24
C LEU A 68 6.96 -4.18 16.42
N ASP A 69 7.29 -2.95 16.03
CA ASP A 69 8.67 -2.46 16.09
C ASP A 69 9.12 -2.29 17.55
N ALA A 70 8.28 -1.68 18.39
CA ALA A 70 8.47 -1.66 19.83
C ALA A 70 7.13 -1.73 20.57
N TYR A 71 6.94 -2.78 21.33
CA TYR A 71 5.81 -2.95 22.23
C TYR A 71 6.25 -2.68 23.66
N CYS A 72 5.57 -1.74 24.32
CA CYS A 72 5.87 -1.31 25.69
C CYS A 72 4.64 -1.45 26.59
N GLU A 73 4.89 -1.82 27.85
CA GLU A 73 3.89 -1.75 28.91
C GLU A 73 4.25 -0.60 29.85
N LEU A 74 3.29 0.24 30.15
CA LEU A 74 3.46 1.36 31.07
C LEU A 74 3.05 0.98 32.50
N GLU A 75 3.58 1.71 33.47
CA GLU A 75 3.28 1.52 34.91
C GLU A 75 1.78 1.67 35.21
N ASP A 76 1.06 2.49 34.46
CA ASP A 76 -0.40 2.68 34.58
C ASP A 76 -1.23 1.60 33.86
N GLY A 77 -0.58 0.57 33.29
CA GLY A 77 -1.21 -0.55 32.63
C GLY A 77 -1.50 -0.35 31.14
N ARG A 78 -1.31 0.85 30.58
CA ARG A 78 -1.45 1.07 29.13
C ARG A 78 -0.43 0.23 28.35
N LYS A 79 -0.86 -0.24 27.17
CA LYS A 79 -0.02 -0.94 26.20
C LYS A 79 0.27 0.01 25.04
N VAL A 80 1.54 0.23 24.77
CA VAL A 80 1.96 1.18 23.73
C VAL A 80 2.72 0.42 22.65
N ASN A 81 2.30 0.58 21.41
CA ASN A 81 3.07 0.14 20.25
C ASN A 81 3.65 1.37 19.53
N VAL A 82 4.96 1.38 19.32
CA VAL A 82 5.64 2.39 18.52
C VAL A 82 6.04 1.76 17.20
N GLU A 83 5.60 2.35 16.11
CA GLU A 83 5.93 1.96 14.72
C GLU A 83 6.69 3.08 14.05
N VAL A 84 7.78 2.77 13.34
CA VAL A 84 8.52 3.73 12.52
C VAL A 84 8.22 3.50 11.05
N GLN A 85 8.10 4.59 10.30
CA GLN A 85 7.77 4.53 8.88
C GLN A 85 8.59 5.53 8.07
N ASN A 86 9.52 5.02 7.28
CA ASN A 86 10.40 5.83 6.45
C ASN A 86 9.79 6.14 5.08
N ALA A 87 9.01 5.21 4.51
CA ALA A 87 8.40 5.37 3.18
C ALA A 87 6.95 5.85 3.26
N ASN A 88 6.56 6.84 2.43
CA ASN A 88 5.20 7.33 2.33
C ASN A 88 4.33 6.41 1.44
N ASN A 89 3.67 5.44 2.06
CA ASN A 89 2.66 4.59 1.43
C ASN A 89 1.25 5.15 1.70
N THR A 90 0.23 4.70 0.96
CA THR A 90 -1.14 5.25 1.05
C THR A 90 -2.04 4.56 2.08
N ASP A 91 -1.52 3.61 2.87
CA ASP A 91 -2.31 2.72 3.72
C ASP A 91 -2.10 2.90 5.25
N HIS A 92 -1.47 4.01 5.66
CA HIS A 92 -1.02 4.22 7.04
C HIS A 92 -2.13 4.10 8.09
N GLN A 93 -3.26 4.80 7.94
CA GLN A 93 -4.36 4.74 8.92
C GLN A 93 -5.03 3.35 8.96
N ARG A 94 -5.07 2.64 7.81
CA ARG A 94 -5.57 1.26 7.77
C ARG A 94 -4.63 0.30 8.48
N ARG A 95 -3.33 0.55 8.40
CA ARG A 95 -2.30 -0.22 9.10
C ARG A 95 -2.40 -0.02 10.61
N VAL A 96 -2.49 1.23 11.07
CA VAL A 96 -2.69 1.57 12.49
C VAL A 96 -3.93 0.89 13.04
N ARG A 97 -5.07 0.97 12.33
CA ARG A 97 -6.30 0.27 12.72
C ARG A 97 -6.11 -1.24 12.81
N TYR A 98 -5.38 -1.83 11.85
CA TYR A 98 -5.13 -3.27 11.87
C TYR A 98 -4.26 -3.67 13.06
N TYR A 99 -3.18 -2.93 13.32
CA TYR A 99 -2.29 -3.18 14.46
C TYR A 99 -3.04 -3.07 15.79
N SER A 100 -3.84 -2.04 15.98
CA SER A 100 -4.65 -1.88 17.20
C SER A 100 -5.63 -3.04 17.39
N SER A 101 -6.26 -3.52 16.31
CA SER A 101 -7.19 -4.64 16.37
C SER A 101 -6.51 -5.97 16.74
N VAL A 102 -5.37 -6.27 16.08
CA VAL A 102 -4.60 -7.49 16.35
C VAL A 102 -4.05 -7.47 17.78
N LEU A 103 -3.52 -6.32 18.24
CA LEU A 103 -3.02 -6.17 19.60
C LEU A 103 -4.15 -6.33 20.63
N THR A 104 -5.29 -5.68 20.41
CA THR A 104 -6.46 -5.82 21.30
C THR A 104 -6.88 -7.29 21.43
N THR A 105 -7.04 -7.98 20.30
CA THR A 105 -7.48 -9.39 20.33
C THR A 105 -6.46 -10.32 20.96
N SER A 106 -5.16 -10.05 20.83
CA SER A 106 -4.09 -10.86 21.42
C SER A 106 -4.03 -10.76 22.94
N LEU A 107 -4.49 -9.67 23.50
CA LEU A 107 -4.49 -9.40 24.95
C LEU A 107 -5.75 -9.91 25.66
N MET A 108 -6.79 -10.29 24.90
CA MET A 108 -8.06 -10.79 25.43
C MET A 108 -8.12 -12.31 25.42
N LYS A 109 -8.69 -12.89 26.48
CA LYS A 109 -8.91 -14.34 26.57
C LYS A 109 -10.37 -14.69 26.32
N LYS A 110 -10.62 -15.90 25.88
CA LYS A 110 -11.98 -16.42 25.71
C LYS A 110 -12.75 -16.36 27.04
N GLY A 111 -13.85 -15.62 27.06
CA GLY A 111 -14.69 -15.45 28.24
C GLY A 111 -14.38 -14.20 29.08
N ASP A 112 -13.37 -13.42 28.70
CA ASP A 112 -13.15 -12.11 29.34
C ASP A 112 -14.32 -11.17 29.02
N SER A 113 -14.69 -10.35 29.99
CA SER A 113 -15.67 -9.29 29.82
C SER A 113 -15.07 -8.08 29.13
N PHE A 114 -15.86 -7.29 28.43
CA PHE A 114 -15.38 -6.13 27.65
C PHE A 114 -14.80 -4.99 28.50
N ASP A 115 -15.09 -4.92 29.79
CA ASP A 115 -14.47 -4.00 30.73
C ASP A 115 -12.95 -4.28 30.96
N LYS A 116 -12.50 -5.48 30.58
CA LYS A 116 -11.09 -5.86 30.62
C LYS A 116 -10.30 -5.57 29.36
N VAL A 117 -10.95 -4.99 28.32
CA VAL A 117 -10.22 -4.56 27.13
C VAL A 117 -9.16 -3.54 27.52
N PRO A 118 -7.87 -3.80 27.25
CA PRO A 118 -6.80 -2.94 27.72
C PRO A 118 -6.79 -1.60 26.98
N ASN A 119 -6.32 -0.55 27.65
CA ASN A 119 -6.01 0.70 26.99
C ASN A 119 -4.76 0.54 26.11
N ILE A 120 -4.90 0.87 24.85
CA ILE A 120 -3.87 0.73 23.82
C ILE A 120 -3.55 2.09 23.22
N CYS A 121 -2.26 2.40 23.10
CA CYS A 121 -1.77 3.56 22.35
C CYS A 121 -0.92 3.09 21.18
N ILE A 122 -1.23 3.55 19.97
CA ILE A 122 -0.40 3.36 18.79
C ILE A 122 0.31 4.69 18.49
N VAL A 123 1.63 4.70 18.60
CA VAL A 123 2.48 5.83 18.24
C VAL A 123 3.12 5.53 16.88
N TYR A 124 2.72 6.26 15.85
CA TYR A 124 3.17 6.05 14.47
C TYR A 124 4.12 7.17 14.06
N VAL A 125 5.42 6.87 14.00
CA VAL A 125 6.50 7.83 13.74
C VAL A 125 6.86 7.82 12.26
N CYS A 126 6.64 8.94 11.57
CA CYS A 126 6.87 9.07 10.13
C CYS A 126 8.09 9.92 9.82
N ASN A 127 8.78 9.62 8.73
CA ASN A 127 9.82 10.48 8.14
C ASN A 127 9.23 11.53 7.16
N PHE A 128 7.95 11.79 7.25
CA PHE A 128 7.20 12.74 6.39
C PHE A 128 5.98 13.28 7.15
N ASP A 129 5.42 14.40 6.69
CA ASP A 129 4.16 14.91 7.24
C ASP A 129 2.98 14.13 6.66
N ILE A 130 2.46 13.19 7.46
CA ILE A 130 1.43 12.22 7.04
C ILE A 130 0.10 12.87 6.65
N PHE A 131 -0.25 14.01 7.25
CA PHE A 131 -1.52 14.72 6.98
C PHE A 131 -1.34 16.03 6.21
N GLY A 132 -0.09 16.50 6.01
CA GLY A 132 0.19 17.74 5.31
C GLY A 132 -0.30 19.01 6.03
N LEU A 133 -0.49 18.94 7.36
CA LEU A 133 -1.00 20.05 8.18
C LEU A 133 0.10 20.81 8.93
N ASN A 134 1.35 20.49 8.62
CA ASN A 134 2.53 21.21 9.09
C ASN A 134 2.71 21.18 10.62
N LYS A 135 2.47 20.00 11.25
CA LYS A 135 2.64 19.78 12.69
C LYS A 135 3.51 18.57 12.96
N SER A 136 4.26 18.60 14.05
CA SER A 136 5.07 17.46 14.50
C SER A 136 4.25 16.39 15.22
N LEU A 137 3.07 16.74 15.75
CA LEU A 137 2.17 15.86 16.49
C LEU A 137 0.75 15.94 15.96
N TYR A 138 0.15 14.78 15.74
CA TYR A 138 -1.28 14.62 15.49
C TYR A 138 -1.86 13.58 16.45
N VAL A 139 -2.88 13.98 17.21
CA VAL A 139 -3.65 13.09 18.09
C VAL A 139 -5.02 12.89 17.48
N ILE A 140 -5.39 11.64 17.23
CA ILE A 140 -6.72 11.32 16.68
C ILE A 140 -7.72 11.22 17.83
N LYS A 141 -8.81 11.94 17.70
CA LYS A 141 -9.90 11.98 18.66
C LYS A 141 -11.19 11.47 18.06
N ARG A 142 -11.99 10.77 18.86
CA ARG A 142 -13.33 10.36 18.49
C ARG A 142 -14.32 11.35 19.09
N ILE A 143 -15.10 11.97 18.22
CA ILE A 143 -16.08 13.00 18.62
C ILE A 143 -17.46 12.55 18.14
N ILE A 144 -18.49 12.73 18.97
CA ILE A 144 -19.88 12.53 18.54
C ILE A 144 -20.22 13.64 17.54
N ASP A 145 -20.64 13.27 16.33
CA ASP A 145 -20.93 14.22 15.26
C ASP A 145 -21.83 15.36 15.73
N LYS A 146 -21.50 16.58 15.32
CA LYS A 146 -22.18 17.83 15.69
C LYS A 146 -22.21 18.14 17.18
N THR A 147 -21.30 17.56 17.97
CA THR A 147 -21.08 17.89 19.38
C THR A 147 -19.60 18.12 19.63
N GLU A 148 -19.24 18.62 20.81
CA GLU A 148 -17.84 18.70 21.27
C GLU A 148 -17.48 17.53 22.21
N VAL A 149 -18.34 16.54 22.33
CA VAL A 149 -18.17 15.42 23.26
C VAL A 149 -17.18 14.42 22.67
N GLU A 150 -16.03 14.28 23.32
CA GLU A 150 -15.03 13.25 22.99
C GLU A 150 -15.44 11.92 23.63
N LEU A 151 -15.24 10.82 22.87
CA LEU A 151 -15.44 9.45 23.35
C LEU A 151 -14.10 8.79 23.59
N ASP A 152 -13.88 8.35 24.82
CA ASP A 152 -12.76 7.47 25.15
C ASP A 152 -13.25 6.00 25.12
N ASN A 153 -12.60 5.20 24.31
CA ASN A 153 -12.83 3.75 24.22
C ASN A 153 -11.56 2.95 24.52
N GLY A 154 -10.57 3.59 25.16
CA GLY A 154 -9.30 2.96 25.50
C GLY A 154 -8.30 2.83 24.33
N LEU A 155 -8.61 3.35 23.13
CA LEU A 155 -7.69 3.39 22.00
C LEU A 155 -7.24 4.82 21.71
N GLN A 156 -5.94 5.06 21.80
CA GLN A 156 -5.27 6.29 21.41
C GLN A 156 -4.42 6.08 20.16
N GLU A 157 -4.55 6.98 19.20
CA GLU A 157 -3.76 6.99 17.96
C GLU A 157 -3.00 8.30 17.84
N ILE A 158 -1.67 8.21 17.76
CA ILE A 158 -0.76 9.35 17.71
C ILE A 158 0.13 9.20 16.48
N TYR A 159 0.25 10.28 15.71
CA TYR A 159 1.15 10.35 14.58
C TYR A 159 2.20 11.43 14.83
N ILE A 160 3.46 11.06 14.62
CA ILE A 160 4.63 11.92 14.78
C ILE A 160 5.23 12.19 13.42
N SER A 161 5.54 13.44 13.13
CA SER A 161 6.10 13.90 11.85
C SER A 161 7.35 14.75 12.07
N PRO A 162 8.32 14.79 11.12
CA PRO A 162 9.57 15.53 11.26
C PRO A 162 9.39 17.02 10.93
N VAL A 163 8.22 17.58 11.20
CA VAL A 163 7.93 18.99 10.96
C VAL A 163 8.56 19.84 12.07
N ASN A 164 9.31 20.86 11.68
CA ASN A 164 9.90 21.80 12.63
C ASN A 164 8.89 22.88 13.02
N ASP A 165 8.08 22.60 14.01
CA ASP A 165 7.09 23.52 14.59
C ASP A 165 7.56 24.17 15.92
N GLY A 166 8.84 23.99 16.27
CA GLY A 166 9.43 24.52 17.51
C GLY A 166 9.10 23.72 18.77
N SER A 167 8.40 22.61 18.66
CA SER A 167 8.04 21.73 19.77
C SER A 167 9.22 20.84 20.22
N LEU A 168 9.09 20.27 21.43
CA LEU A 168 10.05 19.28 21.93
C LEU A 168 10.05 18.01 21.05
N ILE A 169 8.91 17.65 20.46
CA ILE A 169 8.77 16.55 19.50
C ILE A 169 9.61 16.84 18.25
N ALA A 170 9.50 18.06 17.68
CA ALA A 170 10.29 18.44 16.52
C ALA A 170 11.79 18.38 16.82
N GLU A 171 12.23 18.79 18.01
CA GLU A 171 13.64 18.67 18.42
C GLU A 171 14.09 17.20 18.52
N LEU A 172 13.25 16.29 19.04
CA LEU A 172 13.56 14.86 19.08
C LEU A 172 13.58 14.28 17.67
N MET A 173 12.64 14.66 16.81
CA MET A 173 12.59 14.18 15.42
C MET A 173 13.81 14.59 14.61
N ARG A 174 14.44 15.71 14.91
CA ARG A 174 15.74 16.04 14.32
C ARG A 174 16.83 15.02 14.69
N VAL A 175 16.84 14.52 15.94
CA VAL A 175 17.74 13.42 16.31
C VAL A 175 17.42 12.14 15.54
N PHE A 176 16.13 11.90 15.26
CA PHE A 176 15.67 10.72 14.52
C PHE A 176 16.04 10.75 13.02
N THR A 177 16.06 11.92 12.40
CA THR A 177 16.12 12.06 10.93
C THR A 177 17.40 12.69 10.39
N GLU A 178 18.08 13.55 11.17
CA GLU A 178 19.27 14.29 10.71
C GLU A 178 20.56 13.59 11.17
N SER A 179 21.54 13.48 10.28
CA SER A 179 22.75 12.67 10.48
C SER A 179 23.59 13.05 11.69
N ASP A 180 23.92 14.31 11.86
CA ASP A 180 24.93 14.78 12.83
C ASP A 180 24.31 15.51 14.04
N VAL A 181 23.03 15.26 14.33
CA VAL A 181 22.34 15.90 15.44
C VAL A 181 22.50 15.10 16.72
N TYR A 182 23.10 15.75 17.73
CA TYR A 182 23.12 15.35 19.13
C TYR A 182 22.35 16.37 19.94
N ASN A 183 21.44 15.96 20.80
CA ASN A 183 20.64 16.86 21.62
C ASN A 183 20.69 16.45 23.10
N LEU A 184 21.18 17.35 23.96
CA LEU A 184 21.31 17.13 25.41
C LEU A 184 19.97 16.90 26.12
N LYS A 185 18.85 17.30 25.52
CA LYS A 185 17.52 17.04 26.07
C LYS A 185 17.12 15.56 25.93
N PHE A 186 17.75 14.84 24.99
CA PHE A 186 17.50 13.44 24.71
C PHE A 186 18.80 12.64 24.75
N PRO A 187 19.42 12.54 25.93
CA PRO A 187 20.75 11.96 26.05
C PRO A 187 20.80 10.49 25.67
N VAL A 188 19.78 9.69 26.02
CA VAL A 188 19.76 8.26 25.73
C VAL A 188 19.70 8.03 24.22
N THR A 189 18.75 8.68 23.53
CA THR A 189 18.61 8.57 22.07
C THR A 189 19.87 9.05 21.35
N SER A 190 20.40 10.20 21.76
CA SER A 190 21.59 10.80 21.13
C SER A 190 22.86 9.97 21.33
N GLU A 191 23.09 9.45 22.55
CA GLU A 191 24.23 8.57 22.84
C GLU A 191 24.18 7.26 22.06
N MET A 192 23.00 6.61 22.04
CA MET A 192 22.82 5.35 21.30
C MET A 192 23.08 5.55 19.79
N LYS A 193 22.50 6.60 19.20
CA LYS A 193 22.75 6.99 17.80
C LYS A 193 24.25 7.23 17.54
N LEU A 194 24.89 8.03 18.39
CA LEU A 194 26.31 8.34 18.26
C LEU A 194 27.16 7.10 18.37
N ARG A 195 26.83 6.16 19.24
CA ARG A 195 27.52 4.87 19.40
C ARG A 195 27.41 4.06 18.12
N PHE A 196 26.22 3.87 17.55
CA PHE A 196 26.04 3.16 16.28
C PHE A 196 26.86 3.80 15.16
N ASN A 197 26.83 5.12 15.04
CA ASN A 197 27.58 5.82 13.99
C ASN A 197 29.11 5.80 14.18
N ARG A 198 29.61 5.71 15.40
CA ARG A 198 31.05 5.50 15.67
C ARG A 198 31.49 4.07 15.35
N GLU A 199 30.68 3.09 15.69
CA GLU A 199 30.97 1.68 15.44
C GLU A 199 30.97 1.38 13.92
N THR A 200 30.16 2.09 13.12
CA THR A 200 30.18 1.95 11.64
C THR A 200 31.48 2.46 11.02
N LYS A 201 32.12 3.46 11.63
CA LYS A 201 33.37 4.05 11.14
C LYS A 201 34.63 3.31 11.64
N GLY A 202 34.47 2.34 12.56
CA GLY A 202 35.56 1.58 13.16
C GLY A 202 35.87 0.27 12.40
N GLU A 203 37.10 -0.29 12.63
CA GLU A 203 37.54 -1.53 12.00
C GLU A 203 36.84 -2.79 12.58
N LYS A 204 36.27 -2.70 13.79
CA LYS A 204 35.59 -3.83 14.46
C LYS A 204 34.09 -3.55 14.57
N MET A 205 33.34 -4.30 13.83
CA MET A 205 31.87 -4.31 13.93
C MET A 205 31.45 -5.10 15.17
N THR A 206 30.72 -4.44 16.10
CA THR A 206 30.15 -5.14 17.25
C THR A 206 29.03 -6.09 16.81
N GLU A 207 28.65 -7.03 17.66
CA GLU A 207 27.54 -7.97 17.39
C GLU A 207 26.21 -7.22 17.20
N ALA A 208 25.98 -6.17 18.00
CA ALA A 208 24.82 -5.29 17.89
C ALA A 208 24.73 -4.62 16.49
N LEU A 209 25.84 -4.07 16.03
CA LEU A 209 25.89 -3.44 14.71
C LEU A 209 25.80 -4.46 13.57
N ARG A 210 26.30 -5.68 13.77
CA ARG A 210 26.12 -6.77 12.80
C ARG A 210 24.66 -7.10 12.59
N GLY A 211 23.87 -7.21 13.66
CA GLY A 211 22.42 -7.42 13.57
C GLY A 211 21.69 -6.31 12.81
N VAL A 212 22.03 -5.05 13.09
CA VAL A 212 21.50 -3.91 12.33
C VAL A 212 21.89 -3.97 10.84
N TYR A 213 23.14 -4.29 10.55
CA TYR A 213 23.63 -4.44 9.18
C TYR A 213 22.88 -5.54 8.41
N GLU A 214 22.70 -6.72 9.02
CA GLU A 214 22.00 -7.86 8.42
C GLU A 214 20.54 -7.50 8.16
N ALA A 215 19.87 -6.86 9.12
CA ALA A 215 18.48 -6.43 8.97
C ALA A 215 18.29 -5.36 7.87
N LEU A 216 19.16 -4.36 7.79
CA LEU A 216 19.14 -3.36 6.72
C LEU A 216 19.40 -3.98 5.35
N ARG A 217 20.30 -4.94 5.26
CA ARG A 217 20.56 -5.67 4.02
C ARG A 217 19.34 -6.45 3.55
N GLU A 218 18.68 -7.18 4.46
CA GLU A 218 17.46 -7.91 4.15
C GLU A 218 16.33 -6.97 3.72
N GLU A 219 16.25 -5.78 4.29
CA GLU A 219 15.26 -4.77 3.92
C GLU A 219 15.51 -4.25 2.50
N VAL A 220 16.75 -3.89 2.16
CA VAL A 220 17.15 -3.45 0.80
C VAL A 220 16.90 -4.55 -0.22
N ASP A 221 17.25 -5.81 0.07
CA ASP A 221 17.01 -6.94 -0.82
C ASP A 221 15.50 -7.16 -1.02
N ARG A 222 14.70 -7.02 0.03
CA ARG A 222 13.24 -7.16 -0.01
C ARG A 222 12.57 -6.04 -0.82
N GLU A 223 13.03 -4.81 -0.68
CA GLU A 223 12.52 -3.67 -1.46
C GLU A 223 12.88 -3.79 -2.93
N SER A 224 14.11 -4.18 -3.23
CA SER A 224 14.58 -4.44 -4.59
C SER A 224 13.75 -5.54 -5.27
N MET A 225 13.43 -6.61 -4.54
CA MET A 225 12.58 -7.70 -5.03
C MET A 225 11.14 -7.24 -5.27
N LYS A 226 10.59 -6.41 -4.38
CA LYS A 226 9.25 -5.82 -4.57
C LYS A 226 9.20 -4.89 -5.78
N ALA A 227 10.25 -4.08 -5.99
CA ALA A 227 10.35 -3.19 -7.14
C ALA A 227 10.40 -3.99 -8.45
N ALA A 228 11.24 -5.03 -8.52
CA ALA A 228 11.32 -5.94 -9.66
C ALA A 228 9.99 -6.66 -9.95
N MET A 229 9.28 -7.10 -8.91
CA MET A 229 7.94 -7.71 -9.07
C MET A 229 6.91 -6.70 -9.60
N ARG A 230 6.93 -5.44 -9.14
CA ARG A 230 6.01 -4.39 -9.64
C ARG A 230 6.29 -4.10 -11.12
N GLU A 231 7.55 -3.97 -11.49
CA GLU A 231 7.95 -3.73 -12.86
C GLU A 231 7.58 -4.90 -13.78
N GLY A 232 7.84 -6.13 -13.35
CA GLY A 232 7.45 -7.34 -14.08
C GLY A 232 5.93 -7.45 -14.29
N ARG A 233 5.13 -7.10 -13.27
CA ARG A 233 3.67 -7.07 -13.39
C ARG A 233 3.18 -5.99 -14.36
N ALA A 234 3.79 -4.79 -14.30
CA ALA A 234 3.43 -3.68 -15.19
C ALA A 234 3.71 -4.05 -16.65
N ARG A 235 4.89 -4.59 -16.96
CA ARG A 235 5.25 -5.09 -18.31
C ARG A 235 4.32 -6.21 -18.79
N GLY A 236 4.06 -7.21 -17.93
CA GLY A 236 3.17 -8.32 -18.29
C GLY A 236 1.72 -7.87 -18.55
N MET A 237 1.25 -6.85 -17.85
CA MET A 237 -0.07 -6.26 -18.08
C MET A 237 -0.11 -5.47 -19.40
N GLU A 238 0.91 -4.69 -19.68
CA GLU A 238 1.04 -3.92 -20.93
C GLU A 238 1.11 -4.84 -22.16
N GLU A 239 1.96 -5.86 -22.10
CA GLU A 239 2.08 -6.87 -23.16
C GLU A 239 0.77 -7.67 -23.35
N GLY A 240 0.08 -8.01 -22.24
CA GLY A 240 -1.20 -8.71 -22.28
C GLY A 240 -2.30 -7.89 -22.93
N ILE A 241 -2.38 -6.59 -22.61
CA ILE A 241 -3.34 -5.66 -23.23
C ILE A 241 -3.04 -5.49 -24.72
N ALA A 242 -1.76 -5.26 -25.08
CA ALA A 242 -1.36 -5.10 -26.48
C ALA A 242 -1.72 -6.34 -27.32
N ARG A 243 -1.38 -7.54 -26.85
CA ARG A 243 -1.70 -8.79 -27.51
C ARG A 243 -3.21 -9.04 -27.62
N GLY A 244 -3.95 -8.78 -26.53
CA GLY A 244 -5.41 -8.92 -26.53
C GLY A 244 -6.11 -7.96 -27.49
N MET A 245 -5.61 -6.71 -27.61
CA MET A 245 -6.11 -5.74 -28.60
C MET A 245 -5.82 -6.21 -30.03
N GLU A 246 -4.60 -6.66 -30.32
CA GLU A 246 -4.22 -7.13 -31.64
C GLU A 246 -5.06 -8.32 -32.07
N GLU A 247 -5.19 -9.35 -31.23
CA GLU A 247 -6.03 -10.50 -31.47
C GLU A 247 -7.53 -10.15 -31.63
N GLY A 248 -8.03 -9.22 -30.81
CA GLY A 248 -9.41 -8.75 -30.88
C GLY A 248 -9.72 -8.02 -32.17
N ILE A 249 -8.83 -7.14 -32.62
CA ILE A 249 -8.96 -6.45 -33.92
C ILE A 249 -8.90 -7.42 -35.08
N ALA A 250 -7.95 -8.38 -35.08
CA ALA A 250 -7.82 -9.36 -36.12
C ALA A 250 -9.08 -10.21 -36.28
N ARG A 251 -9.62 -10.76 -35.17
CA ARG A 251 -10.88 -11.53 -35.20
C ARG A 251 -12.08 -10.69 -35.65
N GLY A 252 -12.22 -9.49 -35.12
CA GLY A 252 -13.32 -8.58 -35.51
C GLY A 252 -13.29 -8.22 -36.97
N MET A 253 -12.10 -7.99 -37.55
CA MET A 253 -11.94 -7.77 -38.98
C MET A 253 -12.32 -9.01 -39.79
N GLU A 254 -11.84 -10.20 -39.42
CA GLU A 254 -12.13 -11.47 -40.11
C GLU A 254 -13.63 -11.79 -40.11
N GLU A 255 -14.26 -11.70 -38.93
CA GLU A 255 -15.72 -11.91 -38.79
C GLU A 255 -16.53 -10.87 -39.57
N GLY A 256 -16.12 -9.61 -39.53
CA GLY A 256 -16.79 -8.51 -40.25
C GLY A 256 -16.71 -8.71 -41.78
N ILE A 257 -15.54 -9.07 -42.31
CA ILE A 257 -15.36 -9.35 -43.73
C ILE A 257 -16.19 -10.58 -44.17
N ALA A 258 -16.15 -11.66 -43.37
CA ALA A 258 -16.91 -12.86 -43.66
C ALA A 258 -18.43 -12.60 -43.74
N ARG A 259 -18.97 -11.88 -42.73
CA ARG A 259 -20.38 -11.47 -42.66
C ARG A 259 -20.76 -10.57 -43.83
N GLY A 260 -19.98 -9.52 -44.07
CA GLY A 260 -20.23 -8.59 -45.19
C GLY A 260 -20.19 -9.28 -46.55
N MET A 261 -19.27 -10.23 -46.76
CA MET A 261 -19.25 -11.05 -48.00
C MET A 261 -20.46 -11.94 -48.13
N GLU A 262 -20.93 -12.55 -47.06
CA GLU A 262 -22.12 -13.42 -47.09
C GLU A 262 -23.39 -12.62 -47.36
N GLU A 263 -23.57 -11.49 -46.65
CA GLU A 263 -24.70 -10.58 -46.88
C GLU A 263 -24.68 -10.01 -48.31
N GLY A 264 -23.57 -9.48 -48.77
CA GLY A 264 -23.45 -8.95 -50.14
C GLY A 264 -23.68 -9.99 -51.24
N ARG A 265 -23.27 -11.28 -51.02
CA ARG A 265 -23.58 -12.38 -51.95
C ARG A 265 -25.06 -12.78 -51.92
N ALA A 266 -25.72 -12.69 -50.78
CA ALA A 266 -27.14 -12.94 -50.63
C ALA A 266 -27.97 -11.87 -51.36
N GLU A 267 -27.65 -10.60 -51.08
CA GLU A 267 -28.30 -9.45 -51.72
C GLU A 267 -28.09 -9.46 -53.26
N GLY A 268 -26.85 -9.62 -53.72
CA GLY A 268 -26.55 -9.67 -55.16
C GLY A 268 -27.24 -10.84 -55.89
N ARG A 269 -27.44 -12.00 -55.22
CA ARG A 269 -28.23 -13.09 -55.77
C ARG A 269 -29.70 -12.74 -55.85
N ALA A 270 -30.26 -12.12 -54.82
CA ALA A 270 -31.66 -11.71 -54.80
C ALA A 270 -31.94 -10.66 -55.89
N GLU A 271 -31.08 -9.65 -56.03
CA GLU A 271 -31.16 -8.65 -57.07
C GLU A 271 -31.04 -9.23 -58.48
N GLY A 272 -30.11 -10.18 -58.70
CA GLY A 272 -29.90 -10.86 -59.94
C GLY A 272 -31.13 -11.72 -60.35
N VAL A 273 -31.74 -12.45 -59.42
CA VAL A 273 -32.99 -13.17 -59.64
C VAL A 273 -34.12 -12.23 -59.98
N LEU A 274 -34.27 -11.14 -59.23
CA LEU A 274 -35.31 -10.11 -59.45
C LEU A 274 -35.16 -9.45 -60.84
N SER A 275 -33.95 -9.06 -61.20
CA SER A 275 -33.66 -8.46 -62.51
C SER A 275 -33.98 -9.43 -63.68
N SER A 276 -33.63 -10.75 -63.50
CA SER A 276 -33.95 -11.75 -64.51
C SER A 276 -35.45 -11.96 -64.66
N LEU A 277 -36.20 -12.00 -63.54
CA LEU A 277 -37.66 -12.12 -63.54
C LEU A 277 -38.33 -10.93 -64.19
N VAL A 278 -37.83 -9.71 -63.92
CA VAL A 278 -38.30 -8.48 -64.57
C VAL A 278 -38.11 -8.55 -66.10
N SER A 279 -36.96 -9.01 -66.58
CA SER A 279 -36.72 -9.20 -68.01
C SER A 279 -37.68 -10.22 -68.64
N LEU A 280 -37.88 -11.36 -67.99
CA LEU A 280 -38.80 -12.39 -68.49
C LEU A 280 -40.25 -11.90 -68.56
N VAL A 281 -40.69 -11.02 -67.69
CA VAL A 281 -42.03 -10.43 -67.74
C VAL A 281 -42.11 -9.38 -68.90
N LYS A 282 -41.06 -8.54 -69.04
CA LYS A 282 -40.99 -7.55 -70.14
C LYS A 282 -40.97 -8.23 -71.50
N ASP A 283 -40.34 -9.40 -71.65
CA ASP A 283 -40.29 -10.20 -72.87
C ASP A 283 -41.59 -11.02 -73.09
N GLY A 284 -42.56 -10.96 -72.20
CA GLY A 284 -43.84 -11.65 -72.29
C GLY A 284 -43.74 -13.16 -72.09
N LEU A 285 -42.65 -13.69 -71.54
CA LEU A 285 -42.37 -15.11 -71.35
C LEU A 285 -43.05 -15.66 -70.06
N ILE A 286 -43.24 -14.88 -69.05
CA ILE A 286 -43.97 -15.25 -67.84
C ILE A 286 -44.92 -14.15 -67.42
N SER A 287 -45.97 -14.45 -66.63
CA SER A 287 -46.89 -13.44 -66.06
C SER A 287 -46.30 -12.76 -64.86
N VAL A 288 -46.84 -11.54 -64.54
CA VAL A 288 -46.45 -10.80 -63.33
C VAL A 288 -46.75 -11.63 -62.10
N SER A 289 -47.86 -12.37 -62.04
CA SER A 289 -48.22 -13.24 -60.94
C SER A 289 -47.19 -14.36 -60.68
N GLU A 290 -46.72 -14.99 -61.78
CA GLU A 290 -45.70 -16.05 -61.69
C GLU A 290 -44.32 -15.50 -61.27
N ALA A 291 -43.96 -14.33 -61.80
CA ALA A 291 -42.71 -13.64 -61.42
C ALA A 291 -42.70 -13.21 -59.93
N ALA A 292 -43.78 -12.62 -59.44
CA ALA A 292 -43.94 -12.24 -58.06
C ALA A 292 -43.82 -13.43 -57.10
N LYS A 293 -44.47 -14.56 -57.44
CA LYS A 293 -44.37 -15.79 -56.69
C LYS A 293 -42.95 -16.36 -56.63
N ARG A 294 -42.20 -16.31 -57.74
CA ARG A 294 -40.78 -16.75 -57.79
C ARG A 294 -39.83 -15.81 -57.05
N ALA A 295 -40.18 -14.54 -56.97
CA ALA A 295 -39.45 -13.54 -56.22
C ALA A 295 -39.83 -13.47 -54.72
N ASP A 296 -40.74 -14.34 -54.29
CA ASP A 296 -41.27 -14.39 -52.91
C ASP A 296 -41.82 -13.03 -52.42
N MET A 297 -42.58 -12.36 -53.32
CA MET A 297 -43.19 -11.06 -53.03
C MET A 297 -44.61 -10.96 -53.55
N SER A 298 -45.34 -9.91 -53.16
CA SER A 298 -46.68 -9.65 -53.67
C SER A 298 -46.62 -9.12 -55.12
N GLU A 299 -47.70 -9.37 -55.93
CA GLU A 299 -47.77 -8.82 -57.29
C GLU A 299 -47.68 -7.30 -57.35
N GLU A 300 -48.23 -6.58 -56.37
CA GLU A 300 -48.10 -5.12 -56.22
C GLU A 300 -46.66 -4.71 -55.95
N GLY A 301 -45.96 -5.49 -55.11
CA GLY A 301 -44.55 -5.29 -54.82
C GLY A 301 -43.66 -5.48 -56.04
N PHE A 302 -43.92 -6.52 -56.85
CA PHE A 302 -43.16 -6.79 -58.07
C PHE A 302 -43.41 -5.78 -59.19
N LYS A 303 -44.65 -5.28 -59.34
CA LYS A 303 -44.97 -4.24 -60.34
C LYS A 303 -44.10 -2.97 -60.24
N ARG A 304 -43.64 -2.62 -59.03
CA ARG A 304 -42.75 -1.48 -58.79
C ARG A 304 -41.37 -1.60 -59.47
N TYR A 305 -41.00 -2.78 -59.82
CA TYR A 305 -39.73 -3.04 -60.55
C TYR A 305 -39.90 -3.12 -62.10
N LEU A 306 -41.15 -3.02 -62.60
CA LEU A 306 -41.43 -3.02 -64.01
C LEU A 306 -41.46 -1.59 -64.61
N ASP A 307 -41.68 -0.62 -63.71
CA ASP A 307 -41.61 0.80 -64.05
C ASP A 307 -40.13 1.25 -64.12
#